data_ed7fa0ff81c50370554d1d9699391653
#
_entry.id   ed7fa0ff81c50370554d1d9699391653
#
_cell.length_a   1.000
_cell.length_b   1.000
_cell.length_c   1.000
_cell.angle_alpha   90.00
_cell.angle_beta   90.00
_cell.angle_gamma   90.00
#
_symmetry.space_group_name_H-M   'P 1'
#
loop_
_entity.id
_entity.type
_entity.pdbx_description
1 polymer ?
#
loop_
_entity_poly.entity_id
_entity_poly.type
_entity_poly.pdbx_seq_one_letter_code
_entity_poly.pdbx_strand_id
1 'polypeptide(L)' 'MERRMTPDAAPALGDIRAMGTGDTVWLSPGVDGRNDWGRYLDALSSAVTRGAEVRWVR' A
#
# COMPACT_ATOMS: atom_id res chain seq x y z
N MET A 1 1.67 -5.46 11.32
CA MET A 1 1.93 -6.22 10.09
C MET A 1 2.54 -5.30 9.05
N GLU A 2 3.49 -5.79 8.30
CA GLU A 2 4.12 -5.00 7.24
C GLU A 2 3.89 -5.65 5.88
N ARG A 3 3.70 -4.83 4.87
CA ARG A 3 3.58 -5.24 3.48
C ARG A 3 4.48 -4.37 2.62
N ARG A 4 5.04 -4.97 1.57
CA ARG A 4 5.87 -4.24 0.62
C ARG A 4 5.22 -4.29 -0.76
N MET A 5 5.20 -3.16 -1.43
CA MET A 5 4.68 -3.03 -2.77
C MET A 5 5.80 -2.58 -3.71
N THR A 6 5.99 -3.31 -4.80
CA THR A 6 7.00 -3.00 -5.81
C THR A 6 6.32 -2.86 -7.17
N PRO A 7 7.00 -2.31 -8.20
CA PRO A 7 6.42 -2.27 -9.55
C PRO A 7 6.07 -3.64 -10.11
N ASP A 8 6.78 -4.70 -9.65
CA ASP A 8 6.62 -6.06 -10.17
C ASP A 8 5.70 -6.93 -9.30
N ALA A 9 5.49 -6.55 -8.05
CA ALA A 9 4.71 -7.35 -7.12
C ALA A 9 3.98 -6.47 -6.13
N ALA A 10 2.75 -6.82 -5.80
CA ALA A 10 1.95 -6.07 -4.86
C ALA A 10 1.08 -7.04 -4.04
N PRO A 11 0.79 -6.70 -2.77
CA PRO A 11 -0.17 -7.48 -2.00
C PRO A 11 -1.57 -7.38 -2.61
N ALA A 12 -2.44 -8.30 -2.26
CA ALA A 12 -3.84 -8.24 -2.71
C ALA A 12 -4.52 -6.97 -2.18
N LEU A 13 -5.41 -6.40 -2.97
CA LEU A 13 -6.16 -5.20 -2.55
C LEU A 13 -6.91 -5.44 -1.24
N GLY A 14 -7.46 -6.63 -1.07
CA GLY A 14 -8.17 -6.99 0.17
C GLY A 14 -7.28 -6.93 1.39
N ASP A 15 -6.02 -7.30 1.26
CA ASP A 15 -5.05 -7.23 2.35
C ASP A 15 -4.83 -5.78 2.78
N ILE A 16 -4.67 -4.88 1.81
CA ILE A 16 -4.48 -3.46 2.11
C ILE A 16 -5.73 -2.86 2.72
N ARG A 17 -6.90 -3.23 2.21
CA ARG A 17 -8.18 -2.74 2.74
C ARG A 17 -8.45 -3.19 4.17
N ALA A 18 -7.81 -4.28 4.59
CA ALA A 18 -7.92 -4.78 5.95
C ALA A 18 -6.91 -4.16 6.92
N MET A 19 -5.95 -3.38 6.41
CA MET A 19 -4.90 -2.79 7.25
C MET A 19 -5.44 -1.62 8.06
N GLY A 20 -4.83 -1.40 9.20
CA GLY A 20 -5.19 -0.32 10.11
C GLY A 20 -4.05 -0.03 11.08
N THR A 21 -4.37 0.41 12.29
CA THR A 21 -3.41 0.76 13.33
C THR A 21 -2.39 -0.36 13.53
N GLY A 22 -1.11 -0.02 13.51
CA GLY A 22 -0.02 -0.99 13.69
C GLY A 22 0.48 -1.62 12.40
N ASP A 23 -0.17 -1.34 11.26
CA ASP A 23 0.23 -1.88 9.97
C ASP A 23 0.98 -0.84 9.16
N THR A 24 1.94 -1.29 8.36
CA THR A 24 2.78 -0.42 7.52
C THR A 24 2.85 -1.00 6.11
N VAL A 25 2.70 -0.14 5.12
CA VAL A 25 2.94 -0.46 3.71
C VAL A 25 4.17 0.29 3.24
N TRP A 26 5.14 -0.44 2.70
CA TRP A 26 6.36 0.12 2.13
C TRP A 26 6.22 0.19 0.61
N LEU A 27 6.34 1.37 0.05
CA LEU A 27 6.24 1.60 -1.39
C LEU A 27 7.63 1.75 -1.98
N SER A 28 7.97 0.91 -2.95
CA SER A 28 9.22 1.01 -3.68
C SER A 28 9.12 2.02 -4.80
N PRO A 29 10.23 2.65 -5.23
CA PRO A 29 10.22 3.57 -6.37
C PRO A 29 9.61 2.92 -7.61
N GLY A 30 8.79 3.65 -8.34
CA GLY A 30 8.16 3.19 -9.58
C GLY A 30 6.79 2.54 -9.41
N VAL A 31 6.32 2.30 -8.19
CA VAL A 31 4.99 1.68 -7.97
C VAL A 31 3.86 2.53 -8.55
N ASP A 32 4.04 3.84 -8.59
CA ASP A 32 3.06 4.77 -9.14
C ASP A 32 2.91 4.66 -10.67
N GLY A 33 3.82 3.94 -11.32
CA GLY A 33 3.71 3.62 -12.74
C GLY A 33 2.91 2.35 -13.03
N ARG A 34 2.43 1.65 -12.03
CA ARG A 34 1.62 0.45 -12.23
C ARG A 34 0.25 0.81 -12.84
N ASN A 35 -0.25 -0.08 -13.71
CA ASN A 35 -1.56 0.11 -14.34
C ASN A 35 -2.70 0.15 -13.31
N ASP A 36 -2.53 -0.53 -12.19
CA ASP A 36 -3.52 -0.63 -11.12
C ASP A 36 -3.26 0.34 -9.96
N TRP A 37 -2.35 1.29 -10.14
CA TRP A 37 -1.95 2.22 -9.08
C TRP A 37 -3.15 2.97 -8.46
N GLY A 38 -4.10 3.41 -9.29
CA GLY A 38 -5.28 4.11 -8.81
C GLY A 38 -6.09 3.30 -7.80
N ARG A 39 -6.22 1.99 -8.04
CA ARG A 39 -6.93 1.09 -7.12
C ARG A 39 -6.17 0.95 -5.81
N TYR A 40 -4.85 0.80 -5.89
CA TYR A 40 -4.01 0.71 -4.69
C TYR A 40 -3.98 2.02 -3.93
N LEU A 41 -3.99 3.13 -4.62
CA LEU A 41 -4.02 4.44 -3.98
C LEU A 41 -5.30 4.62 -3.14
N ASP A 42 -6.45 4.21 -3.67
CA ASP A 42 -7.71 4.23 -2.93
C ASP A 42 -7.65 3.33 -1.70
N ALA A 43 -7.12 2.12 -1.87
CA ALA A 43 -6.99 1.17 -0.76
C ALA A 43 -6.03 1.70 0.30
N LEU A 44 -4.91 2.29 -0.10
CA LEU A 44 -3.94 2.88 0.80
C LEU A 44 -4.53 4.08 1.57
N SER A 45 -5.28 4.93 0.89
CA SER A 45 -5.96 6.06 1.53
C SER A 45 -6.93 5.58 2.60
N SER A 46 -7.69 4.53 2.29
CA SER A 46 -8.62 3.92 3.25
C SER A 46 -7.87 3.33 4.45
N ALA A 47 -6.74 2.66 4.19
CA ALA A 47 -5.92 2.08 5.26
C ALA A 47 -5.36 3.17 6.18
N VAL A 48 -4.87 4.27 5.62
CA VAL A 48 -4.37 5.41 6.40
C VAL A 48 -5.47 6.00 7.28
N THR A 49 -6.68 6.10 6.76
CA THR A 49 -7.83 6.58 7.55
C THR A 49 -8.08 5.68 8.75
N ARG A 50 -7.78 4.38 8.64
CA ARG A 50 -7.90 3.42 9.74
C ARG A 50 -6.67 3.37 10.66
N GLY A 51 -5.64 4.17 10.39
CA GLY A 51 -4.46 4.27 11.24
C GLY A 51 -3.21 3.56 10.72
N ALA A 52 -3.25 2.98 9.52
CA ALA A 52 -2.08 2.37 8.91
C ALA A 52 -1.09 3.44 8.44
N GLU A 53 0.19 3.07 8.36
CA GLU A 53 1.23 3.94 7.82
C GLU A 53 1.59 3.53 6.41
N VAL A 54 1.85 4.51 5.56
CA VAL A 54 2.37 4.30 4.21
C VAL A 54 3.70 5.03 4.11
N ARG A 55 4.76 4.30 3.76
CA ARG A 55 6.10 4.85 3.69
C ARG A 55 6.75 4.51 2.36
N TRP A 56 7.58 5.41 1.87
CA TRP A 56 8.38 5.19 0.68
C TRP A 56 9.73 4.60 1.06
N VAL A 57 10.13 3.57 0.34
CA VAL A 57 11.47 3.00 0.45
C VAL A 57 12.42 3.85 -0.38
N ARG A 58 13.57 4.18 0.16
CA ARG A 58 14.59 4.95 -0.54
C ARG A 58 15.70 4.05 -1.09
#